data_3c33280a125741c4c77a64d81d6f2c6d
#
_entry.id   3c33280a125741c4c77a64d81d6f2c6d
#
_cell.length_a   1.000
_cell.length_b   1.000
_cell.length_c   1.000
_cell.angle_alpha   90.00
_cell.angle_beta   90.00
_cell.angle_gamma   90.00
#
_symmetry.space_group_name_H-M   'P 1'
#
loop_
_entity.id
_entity.type
_entity.pdbx_description
1 polymer ?
#
loop_
_entity_poly.entity_id
_entity_poly.type
_entity_poly.pdbx_seq_one_letter_code
_entity_poly.pdbx_strand_id
1 'polypeptide(L)'
;MGNFSFKQFTIEQDLCAMKVGTDGVLLGAWAVGGDRVLDVGTGTGVIALMMAQRYPEAYVNAIDVDEGAVRQARENVARAGREEHIEVTRVAVQALARDVDYHGVFDAVVSNPPFFVDALKAPDVQRSMARHADKLTYAELMEAAWHLLTDEGVLSVIVPFDYLQKMEDEATFRGFFLRRVCAVCTKAGEPARRYLLAFRKRPCRCQRSEMTIGDETYRLLTKDFYL
;
A
#
# COMPACT_ATOMS: atom_id res chain seq x y z
N MET A 1 12.05 -0.06 21.98
CA MET A 1 11.10 -1.12 21.64
C MET A 1 9.72 -0.48 21.56
N GLY A 2 9.18 -0.37 20.37
CA GLY A 2 7.89 0.31 20.17
C GLY A 2 6.95 -0.60 19.42
N ASN A 3 6.03 -1.24 20.11
CA ASN A 3 4.87 -1.86 19.51
C ASN A 3 3.78 -0.81 19.25
N PHE A 4 2.90 -1.07 18.28
CA PHE A 4 1.71 -0.29 18.00
C PHE A 4 0.49 -1.21 18.13
N SER A 5 -0.43 -0.86 19.05
CA SER A 5 -1.61 -1.71 19.33
C SER A 5 -2.84 -1.16 18.63
N PHE A 6 -3.50 -2.04 17.90
CA PHE A 6 -4.84 -1.88 17.34
C PHE A 6 -5.87 -2.64 18.19
N LYS A 7 -7.14 -2.48 17.89
CA LYS A 7 -8.21 -3.19 18.61
C LYS A 7 -8.11 -4.72 18.54
N GLN A 8 -7.68 -5.26 17.40
CA GLN A 8 -7.69 -6.71 17.15
C GLN A 8 -6.29 -7.32 17.06
N PHE A 9 -5.24 -6.53 16.89
CA PHE A 9 -3.87 -7.03 16.77
C PHE A 9 -2.85 -5.99 17.24
N THR A 10 -1.64 -6.44 17.48
CA THR A 10 -0.50 -5.57 17.83
C THR A 10 0.62 -5.77 16.83
N ILE A 11 1.23 -4.68 16.37
CA ILE A 11 2.35 -4.65 15.44
C ILE A 11 3.64 -4.43 16.22
N GLU A 12 4.57 -5.36 16.12
CA GLU A 12 5.97 -5.14 16.43
C GLU A 12 6.69 -4.61 15.18
N GLN A 13 7.71 -3.77 15.40
CA GLN A 13 8.30 -3.03 14.28
C GLN A 13 9.80 -2.80 14.46
N ASP A 14 10.47 -3.64 15.26
CA ASP A 14 11.87 -3.45 15.59
C ASP A 14 12.81 -3.83 14.41
N LEU A 15 12.37 -4.73 13.54
CA LEU A 15 13.11 -5.21 12.37
C LEU A 15 12.83 -4.41 11.09
N CYS A 16 11.84 -3.52 11.09
CA CYS A 16 11.47 -2.73 9.93
C CYS A 16 12.11 -1.35 9.94
N ALA A 17 12.64 -0.93 8.79
CA ALA A 17 13.15 0.42 8.59
C ALA A 17 12.03 1.47 8.71
N MET A 18 10.83 1.16 8.20
CA MET A 18 9.66 2.03 8.27
C MET A 18 8.72 1.56 9.38
N LYS A 19 8.41 2.46 10.29
CA LYS A 19 7.47 2.22 11.40
C LYS A 19 6.02 2.35 10.93
N VAL A 20 5.08 1.81 11.72
CA VAL A 20 3.65 2.06 11.52
C VAL A 20 3.40 3.57 11.57
N GLY A 21 2.82 4.08 10.51
CA GLY A 21 2.48 5.49 10.36
C GLY A 21 1.04 5.68 9.91
N THR A 22 0.56 6.91 9.99
CA THR A 22 -0.80 7.29 9.59
C THR A 22 -1.12 6.88 8.16
N ASP A 23 -0.14 6.93 7.25
CA ASP A 23 -0.32 6.60 5.83
C ASP A 23 -0.72 5.13 5.65
N GLY A 24 -0.03 4.19 6.30
CA GLY A 24 -0.36 2.77 6.25
C GLY A 24 -1.75 2.46 6.82
N VAL A 25 -2.09 3.09 7.95
CA VAL A 25 -3.41 2.90 8.58
C VAL A 25 -4.53 3.48 7.72
N LEU A 26 -4.36 4.68 7.17
CA LEU A 26 -5.32 5.28 6.26
C LEU A 26 -5.56 4.42 5.03
N LEU A 27 -4.48 3.93 4.41
CA LEU A 27 -4.58 3.08 3.24
C LEU A 27 -5.26 1.75 3.57
N GLY A 28 -4.83 1.05 4.62
CA GLY A 28 -5.42 -0.21 5.04
C GLY A 28 -6.91 -0.09 5.41
N ALA A 29 -7.33 1.06 5.97
CA ALA A 29 -8.73 1.33 6.27
C ALA A 29 -9.57 1.71 5.03
N TRP A 30 -8.96 2.35 4.01
CA TRP A 30 -9.65 2.92 2.86
C TRP A 30 -9.62 2.04 1.60
N ALA A 31 -8.55 1.24 1.41
CA ALA A 31 -8.34 0.45 0.20
C ALA A 31 -9.53 -0.45 -0.13
N VAL A 32 -9.73 -0.69 -1.42
CA VAL A 32 -10.69 -1.69 -1.90
C VAL A 32 -10.06 -3.07 -1.74
N GLY A 33 -10.80 -4.04 -1.25
CA GLY A 33 -10.39 -5.43 -1.14
C GLY A 33 -11.12 -6.33 -2.14
N GLY A 34 -11.07 -7.61 -1.89
CA GLY A 34 -11.69 -8.69 -2.67
C GLY A 34 -11.31 -10.03 -2.06
N ASP A 35 -11.51 -11.12 -2.78
CA ASP A 35 -11.17 -12.46 -2.30
C ASP A 35 -9.65 -12.72 -2.31
N ARG A 36 -8.95 -12.13 -3.28
CA ARG A 36 -7.49 -12.22 -3.43
C ARG A 36 -6.86 -10.83 -3.38
N VAL A 37 -6.08 -10.59 -2.34
CA VAL A 37 -5.43 -9.28 -2.08
C VAL A 37 -3.91 -9.42 -2.12
N LEU A 38 -3.22 -8.49 -2.77
CA LEU A 38 -1.77 -8.36 -2.76
C LEU A 38 -1.36 -7.07 -2.03
N ASP A 39 -0.59 -7.19 -0.95
CA ASP A 39 0.05 -6.08 -0.26
C ASP A 39 1.52 -5.96 -0.68
N VAL A 40 1.85 -4.91 -1.44
CA VAL A 40 3.16 -4.70 -2.05
C VAL A 40 3.99 -3.75 -1.19
N GLY A 41 5.15 -4.24 -0.72
CA GLY A 41 5.99 -3.52 0.24
C GLY A 41 5.36 -3.55 1.62
N THR A 42 5.00 -4.76 2.08
CA THR A 42 4.18 -4.97 3.29
C THR A 42 4.83 -4.44 4.57
N GLY A 43 6.15 -4.30 4.61
CA GLY A 43 6.87 -3.80 5.76
C GLY A 43 6.57 -4.61 7.02
N THR A 44 5.88 -3.98 7.98
CA THR A 44 5.47 -4.62 9.23
C THR A 44 4.28 -5.58 9.10
N GLY A 45 3.64 -5.66 7.93
CA GLY A 45 2.40 -6.41 7.71
C GLY A 45 1.13 -5.68 8.14
N VAL A 46 1.21 -4.39 8.51
CA VAL A 46 0.06 -3.64 9.02
C VAL A 46 -1.09 -3.56 8.03
N ILE A 47 -0.81 -3.27 6.74
CA ILE A 47 -1.84 -3.18 5.71
C ILE A 47 -2.45 -4.57 5.46
N ALA A 48 -1.64 -5.61 5.34
CA ALA A 48 -2.12 -6.99 5.17
C ALA A 48 -3.07 -7.41 6.30
N LEU A 49 -2.71 -7.15 7.56
CA LEU A 49 -3.56 -7.44 8.73
C LEU A 49 -4.86 -6.65 8.73
N MET A 50 -4.81 -5.36 8.36
CA MET A 50 -6.00 -4.52 8.24
C MET A 50 -6.92 -5.00 7.11
N MET A 51 -6.37 -5.44 5.98
CA MET A 51 -7.15 -6.02 4.87
C MET A 51 -7.81 -7.33 5.30
N ALA A 52 -7.08 -8.24 5.94
CA ALA A 52 -7.64 -9.50 6.47
C ALA A 52 -8.70 -9.27 7.57
N GLN A 53 -8.60 -8.19 8.36
CA GLN A 53 -9.65 -7.83 9.32
C GLN A 53 -10.92 -7.34 8.63
N ARG A 54 -10.79 -6.55 7.56
CA ARG A 54 -11.94 -5.98 6.82
C ARG A 54 -12.62 -6.97 5.88
N TYR A 55 -11.86 -7.92 5.38
CA TYR A 55 -12.27 -8.96 4.44
C TYR A 55 -11.90 -10.34 5.02
N PRO A 56 -12.67 -10.86 5.98
CA PRO A 56 -12.29 -12.04 6.76
C PRO A 56 -12.08 -13.31 5.92
N GLU A 57 -12.77 -13.42 4.77
CA GLU A 57 -12.66 -14.54 3.84
C GLU A 57 -11.55 -14.37 2.80
N ALA A 58 -10.92 -13.17 2.75
CA ALA A 58 -9.88 -12.89 1.78
C ALA A 58 -8.59 -13.65 2.08
N TYR A 59 -7.90 -14.07 1.01
CA TYR A 59 -6.52 -14.51 1.08
C TYR A 59 -5.58 -13.35 0.68
N VAL A 60 -4.69 -12.99 1.58
CA VAL A 60 -3.77 -11.86 1.41
C VAL A 60 -2.35 -12.37 1.16
N ASN A 61 -1.81 -12.08 -0.01
CA ASN A 61 -0.39 -12.24 -0.28
C ASN A 61 0.32 -10.94 0.10
N ALA A 62 1.21 -11.00 1.09
CA ALA A 62 2.00 -9.86 1.56
C ALA A 62 3.45 -10.03 1.11
N ILE A 63 3.97 -9.10 0.31
CA ILE A 63 5.32 -9.21 -0.26
C ILE A 63 6.21 -8.04 0.12
N ASP A 64 7.49 -8.33 0.32
CA ASP A 64 8.54 -7.34 0.50
C ASP A 64 9.88 -7.88 -0.05
N VAL A 65 10.80 -7.00 -0.40
CA VAL A 65 12.17 -7.36 -0.81
C VAL A 65 13.12 -7.45 0.38
N ASP A 66 12.82 -6.71 1.45
CA ASP A 66 13.62 -6.64 2.67
C ASP A 66 13.37 -7.84 3.56
N GLU A 67 14.44 -8.54 3.91
CA GLU A 67 14.38 -9.76 4.74
C GLU A 67 13.89 -9.47 6.17
N GLY A 68 14.31 -8.32 6.73
CA GLY A 68 13.87 -7.88 8.07
C GLY A 68 12.37 -7.58 8.10
N ALA A 69 11.86 -6.91 7.06
CA ALA A 69 10.44 -6.64 6.90
C ALA A 69 9.62 -7.94 6.78
N VAL A 70 10.03 -8.87 5.92
CA VAL A 70 9.37 -10.17 5.75
C VAL A 70 9.33 -10.95 7.06
N ARG A 71 10.44 -10.99 7.79
CA ARG A 71 10.49 -11.63 9.11
C ARG A 71 9.53 -10.96 10.09
N GLN A 72 9.56 -9.64 10.18
CA GLN A 72 8.69 -8.89 11.07
C GLN A 72 7.20 -9.08 10.74
N ALA A 73 6.85 -9.04 9.45
CA ALA A 73 5.48 -9.27 9.00
C ALA A 73 5.00 -10.68 9.37
N ARG A 74 5.81 -11.71 9.16
CA ARG A 74 5.49 -13.09 9.57
C ARG A 74 5.25 -13.21 11.07
N GLU A 75 6.11 -12.62 11.89
CA GLU A 75 5.96 -12.64 13.35
C GLU A 75 4.67 -11.92 13.78
N ASN A 76 4.30 -10.79 13.12
CA ASN A 76 3.08 -10.06 13.41
C ASN A 76 1.82 -10.83 12.96
N VAL A 77 1.86 -11.46 11.79
CA VAL A 77 0.77 -12.30 11.26
C VAL A 77 0.51 -13.49 12.19
N ALA A 78 1.57 -14.20 12.59
CA ALA A 78 1.47 -15.33 13.53
C ALA A 78 0.92 -14.89 14.89
N ARG A 79 1.39 -13.77 15.44
CA ARG A 79 0.88 -13.23 16.70
C ARG A 79 -0.60 -12.83 16.61
N ALA A 80 -1.05 -12.37 15.45
CA ALA A 80 -2.45 -12.05 15.20
C ALA A 80 -3.33 -13.28 14.91
N GLY A 81 -2.75 -14.48 14.79
CA GLY A 81 -3.47 -15.72 14.45
C GLY A 81 -4.10 -15.66 13.05
N ARG A 82 -3.39 -15.08 12.06
CA ARG A 82 -3.91 -14.88 10.69
C ARG A 82 -3.11 -15.63 9.62
N GLU A 83 -2.32 -16.63 9.99
CA GLU A 83 -1.44 -17.41 9.11
C GLU A 83 -2.20 -18.19 8.04
N GLU A 84 -3.44 -18.56 8.29
CA GLU A 84 -4.30 -19.26 7.31
C GLU A 84 -4.81 -18.31 6.20
N HIS A 85 -4.84 -17.00 6.47
CA HIS A 85 -5.37 -15.97 5.55
C HIS A 85 -4.29 -15.06 4.96
N ILE A 86 -3.09 -15.01 5.55
CA ILE A 86 -2.01 -14.11 5.11
C ILE A 86 -0.74 -14.92 4.89
N GLU A 87 -0.30 -14.95 3.64
CA GLU A 87 1.01 -15.49 3.26
C GLU A 87 2.01 -14.35 3.08
N VAL A 88 3.14 -14.41 3.80
CA VAL A 88 4.20 -13.42 3.69
C VAL A 88 5.40 -14.00 2.93
N THR A 89 5.74 -13.41 1.79
CA THR A 89 6.80 -13.90 0.89
C THR A 89 7.84 -12.83 0.60
N ARG A 90 9.12 -13.24 0.58
CA ARG A 90 10.22 -12.38 0.14
C ARG A 90 10.33 -12.43 -1.37
N VAL A 91 9.75 -11.46 -2.05
CA VAL A 91 9.78 -11.36 -3.51
C VAL A 91 9.57 -9.90 -3.96
N ALA A 92 10.26 -9.51 -5.03
CA ALA A 92 9.99 -8.24 -5.69
C ALA A 92 8.71 -8.35 -6.52
N VAL A 93 7.85 -7.32 -6.50
CA VAL A 93 6.62 -7.32 -7.28
C VAL A 93 6.88 -7.45 -8.78
N GLN A 94 8.01 -6.94 -9.29
CA GLN A 94 8.42 -7.10 -10.67
C GLN A 94 8.71 -8.56 -11.03
N ALA A 95 9.23 -9.35 -10.09
CA ALA A 95 9.46 -10.78 -10.30
C ALA A 95 8.14 -11.55 -10.28
N LEU A 96 7.25 -11.23 -9.33
CA LEU A 96 5.91 -11.81 -9.26
C LEU A 96 5.11 -11.53 -10.54
N ALA A 97 5.18 -10.31 -11.08
CA ALA A 97 4.49 -9.91 -12.30
C ALA A 97 5.04 -10.56 -13.59
N ARG A 98 6.23 -11.14 -13.57
CA ARG A 98 6.77 -11.94 -14.68
C ARG A 98 6.29 -13.38 -14.68
N ASP A 99 5.81 -13.85 -13.56
CA ASP A 99 5.25 -15.19 -13.43
C ASP A 99 3.80 -15.18 -13.93
N VAL A 100 3.57 -15.87 -15.04
CA VAL A 100 2.27 -15.91 -15.72
C VAL A 100 1.17 -16.55 -14.89
N ASP A 101 1.53 -17.38 -13.92
CA ASP A 101 0.57 -18.03 -13.00
C ASP A 101 -0.10 -17.02 -12.06
N TYR A 102 0.49 -15.83 -11.91
CA TYR A 102 -0.08 -14.72 -11.11
C TYR A 102 -0.83 -13.68 -11.95
N HIS A 103 -0.86 -13.81 -13.29
CA HIS A 103 -1.57 -12.85 -14.14
C HIS A 103 -3.08 -12.92 -13.93
N GLY A 104 -3.68 -11.77 -13.64
CA GLY A 104 -5.13 -11.66 -13.44
C GLY A 104 -5.64 -12.41 -12.19
N VAL A 105 -4.80 -12.61 -11.18
CA VAL A 105 -5.15 -13.38 -9.98
C VAL A 105 -5.76 -12.51 -8.88
N PHE A 106 -5.33 -11.25 -8.76
CA PHE A 106 -5.70 -10.41 -7.62
C PHE A 106 -6.88 -9.49 -7.93
N ASP A 107 -7.85 -9.45 -7.01
CA ASP A 107 -8.96 -8.49 -7.05
C ASP A 107 -8.53 -7.13 -6.54
N ALA A 108 -7.53 -7.11 -5.65
CA ALA A 108 -6.98 -5.89 -5.11
C ALA A 108 -5.45 -5.97 -4.99
N VAL A 109 -4.79 -4.89 -5.41
CA VAL A 109 -3.37 -4.61 -5.10
C VAL A 109 -3.34 -3.36 -4.24
N VAL A 110 -2.63 -3.43 -3.11
CA VAL A 110 -2.49 -2.31 -2.17
C VAL A 110 -1.02 -2.02 -1.98
N SER A 111 -0.62 -0.75 -1.98
CA SER A 111 0.76 -0.37 -1.72
C SER A 111 0.87 1.02 -1.11
N ASN A 112 1.70 1.12 -0.07
CA ASN A 112 2.24 2.39 0.41
C ASN A 112 3.70 2.50 -0.09
N PRO A 113 3.90 2.85 -1.38
CA PRO A 113 5.21 2.77 -1.98
C PRO A 113 6.17 3.80 -1.37
N PRO A 114 7.47 3.50 -1.32
CA PRO A 114 8.45 4.46 -0.81
C PRO A 114 8.42 5.73 -1.66
N PHE A 115 8.42 6.89 -1.00
CA PHE A 115 8.46 8.18 -1.68
C PHE A 115 9.89 8.48 -2.12
N PHE A 116 10.10 8.62 -3.41
CA PHE A 116 11.40 9.04 -3.93
C PHE A 116 11.53 10.55 -3.75
N VAL A 117 12.31 10.97 -2.78
CA VAL A 117 12.95 12.29 -2.84
C VAL A 117 13.91 12.18 -4.03
N ASP A 118 13.67 12.94 -5.10
CA ASP A 118 14.59 13.05 -6.23
C ASP A 118 15.98 13.34 -5.69
N ALA A 119 16.82 12.32 -5.62
CA ALA A 119 18.18 12.40 -5.09
C ALA A 119 19.16 13.06 -6.09
N LEU A 120 18.64 13.98 -6.91
CA LEU A 120 19.45 14.87 -7.76
C LEU A 120 20.30 15.88 -6.97
N LYS A 121 20.23 15.85 -5.61
CA LYS A 121 21.00 16.76 -4.75
C LYS A 121 22.05 16.09 -3.87
N ALA A 122 22.35 14.79 -4.06
CA ALA A 122 23.43 14.16 -3.32
C ALA A 122 24.74 14.13 -4.16
N PRO A 123 25.89 14.57 -3.62
CA PRO A 123 27.16 14.65 -4.36
C PRO A 123 27.77 13.28 -4.71
N ASP A 124 27.15 12.15 -4.36
CA ASP A 124 27.72 10.82 -4.54
C ASP A 124 26.82 9.97 -5.45
N VAL A 125 26.97 10.21 -6.77
CA VAL A 125 26.18 9.59 -7.85
C VAL A 125 26.29 8.06 -7.84
N GLN A 126 27.45 7.47 -7.51
CA GLN A 126 27.65 6.02 -7.54
C GLN A 126 26.95 5.29 -6.37
N ARG A 127 26.93 5.87 -5.17
CA ARG A 127 26.14 5.33 -4.03
C ARG A 127 24.65 5.54 -4.21
N SER A 128 24.26 6.57 -4.92
CA SER A 128 22.87 6.84 -5.31
C SER A 128 22.35 5.79 -6.28
N MET A 129 23.11 5.48 -7.35
CA MET A 129 22.69 4.49 -8.36
C MET A 129 22.52 3.07 -7.79
N ALA A 130 23.40 2.61 -6.87
CA ALA A 130 23.25 1.31 -6.23
C ALA A 130 22.00 1.23 -5.32
N ARG A 131 21.60 2.33 -4.67
CA ARG A 131 20.37 2.40 -3.87
C ARG A 131 19.10 2.58 -4.71
N HIS A 132 19.22 3.02 -5.97
CA HIS A 132 18.10 3.18 -6.89
C HIS A 132 17.71 1.87 -7.58
N ALA A 133 18.64 0.94 -7.75
CA ALA A 133 18.37 -0.36 -8.37
C ALA A 133 17.43 -1.25 -7.53
N ASP A 134 17.36 -1.02 -6.21
CA ASP A 134 16.57 -1.84 -5.27
C ASP A 134 15.22 -1.20 -4.88
N LYS A 135 14.85 -0.05 -5.50
CA LYS A 135 13.65 0.69 -5.10
C LYS A 135 12.57 0.61 -6.18
N LEU A 136 11.38 0.16 -5.78
CA LEU A 136 10.18 0.11 -6.61
C LEU A 136 9.80 1.52 -7.09
N THR A 137 9.79 1.75 -8.41
CA THR A 137 9.29 2.98 -9.03
C THR A 137 7.78 2.92 -9.22
N TYR A 138 7.13 4.08 -9.41
CA TYR A 138 5.70 4.12 -9.70
C TYR A 138 5.37 3.45 -11.04
N ALA A 139 6.21 3.63 -12.06
CA ALA A 139 6.08 2.95 -13.35
C ALA A 139 6.10 1.41 -13.18
N GLU A 140 7.07 0.88 -12.43
CA GLU A 140 7.16 -0.55 -12.15
C GLU A 140 5.97 -1.08 -11.33
N LEU A 141 5.49 -0.29 -10.35
CA LEU A 141 4.29 -0.65 -9.59
C LEU A 141 3.06 -0.72 -10.49
N MET A 142 2.87 0.27 -11.39
CA MET A 142 1.76 0.30 -12.35
C MET A 142 1.84 -0.86 -13.34
N GLU A 143 3.05 -1.14 -13.86
CA GLU A 143 3.31 -2.27 -14.74
C GLU A 143 2.95 -3.59 -14.07
N ALA A 144 3.48 -3.83 -12.87
CA ALA A 144 3.23 -5.05 -12.12
C ALA A 144 1.74 -5.19 -11.77
N ALA A 145 1.11 -4.15 -11.24
CA ALA A 145 -0.32 -4.16 -10.91
C ALA A 145 -1.20 -4.43 -12.14
N TRP A 146 -0.79 -3.94 -13.32
CA TRP A 146 -1.53 -4.22 -14.57
C TRP A 146 -1.57 -5.71 -14.89
N HIS A 147 -0.47 -6.42 -14.74
CA HIS A 147 -0.42 -7.86 -15.01
C HIS A 147 -1.11 -8.68 -13.92
N LEU A 148 -0.93 -8.30 -12.66
CA LEU A 148 -1.38 -9.07 -11.50
C LEU A 148 -2.89 -8.95 -11.20
N LEU A 149 -3.48 -7.79 -11.49
CA LEU A 149 -4.92 -7.55 -11.26
C LEU A 149 -5.80 -8.30 -12.25
N THR A 150 -6.95 -8.76 -11.77
CA THR A 150 -8.08 -9.15 -12.62
C THR A 150 -8.55 -7.94 -13.45
N ASP A 151 -9.40 -8.18 -14.45
CA ASP A 151 -9.96 -7.07 -15.28
C ASP A 151 -10.79 -6.07 -14.46
N GLU A 152 -11.46 -6.53 -13.42
CA GLU A 152 -12.25 -5.70 -12.50
C GLU A 152 -11.45 -5.26 -11.26
N GLY A 153 -10.22 -5.73 -11.14
CA GLY A 153 -9.36 -5.50 -9.99
C GLY A 153 -9.01 -4.02 -9.78
N VAL A 154 -8.62 -3.69 -8.56
CA VAL A 154 -8.35 -2.32 -8.12
C VAL A 154 -6.97 -2.21 -7.50
N LEU A 155 -6.16 -1.26 -8.01
CA LEU A 155 -4.93 -0.81 -7.33
C LEU A 155 -5.27 0.33 -6.39
N SER A 156 -4.93 0.21 -5.11
CA SER A 156 -5.06 1.27 -4.11
C SER A 156 -3.69 1.69 -3.58
N VAL A 157 -3.40 2.99 -3.60
CA VAL A 157 -2.13 3.54 -3.11
C VAL A 157 -2.35 4.80 -2.27
N ILE A 158 -1.37 5.14 -1.43
CA ILE A 158 -1.27 6.44 -0.78
C ILE A 158 0.00 7.15 -1.22
N VAL A 159 -0.11 8.44 -1.55
CA VAL A 159 1.03 9.25 -1.99
C VAL A 159 1.02 10.64 -1.35
N PRO A 160 2.19 11.27 -1.11
CA PRO A 160 2.27 12.67 -0.77
C PRO A 160 1.75 13.56 -1.92
N PHE A 161 1.30 14.78 -1.58
CA PHE A 161 0.86 15.77 -2.55
C PHE A 161 1.85 15.97 -3.71
N ASP A 162 3.14 16.09 -3.39
CA ASP A 162 4.20 16.36 -4.38
C ASP A 162 4.36 15.24 -5.45
N TYR A 163 3.83 14.07 -5.17
CA TYR A 163 3.90 12.90 -6.07
C TYR A 163 2.56 12.52 -6.71
N LEU A 164 1.49 13.26 -6.41
CA LEU A 164 0.15 13.00 -6.95
C LEU A 164 0.15 12.96 -8.48
N GLN A 165 0.63 14.04 -9.11
CA GLN A 165 0.63 14.14 -10.57
C GLN A 165 1.46 13.04 -11.23
N LYS A 166 2.64 12.75 -10.68
CA LYS A 166 3.50 11.68 -11.19
C LYS A 166 2.81 10.31 -11.11
N MET A 167 2.11 10.02 -10.02
CA MET A 167 1.36 8.76 -9.86
C MET A 167 0.21 8.66 -10.86
N GLU A 168 -0.53 9.75 -11.07
CA GLU A 168 -1.64 9.79 -12.04
C GLU A 168 -1.13 9.66 -13.49
N ASP A 169 0.00 10.28 -13.83
CA ASP A 169 0.62 10.20 -15.14
C ASP A 169 1.06 8.76 -15.46
N GLU A 170 1.76 8.09 -14.53
CA GLU A 170 2.20 6.70 -14.68
C GLU A 170 1.01 5.74 -14.79
N ALA A 171 -0.04 5.95 -13.98
CA ALA A 171 -1.26 5.17 -14.06
C ALA A 171 -1.95 5.32 -15.42
N THR A 172 -2.08 6.57 -15.89
CA THR A 172 -2.70 6.88 -17.19
C THR A 172 -1.88 6.30 -18.34
N PHE A 173 -0.57 6.45 -18.31
CA PHE A 173 0.33 5.89 -19.32
C PHE A 173 0.19 4.36 -19.44
N ARG A 174 -0.04 3.68 -18.30
CA ARG A 174 -0.26 2.23 -18.26
C ARG A 174 -1.67 1.81 -18.70
N GLY A 175 -2.61 2.73 -18.79
CA GLY A 175 -4.00 2.47 -19.16
C GLY A 175 -4.97 2.35 -17.98
N PHE A 176 -4.55 2.68 -16.78
CA PHE A 176 -5.43 2.75 -15.63
C PHE A 176 -6.32 3.99 -15.65
N PHE A 177 -7.51 3.85 -15.07
CA PHE A 177 -8.47 4.92 -14.83
C PHE A 177 -8.62 5.17 -13.35
N LEU A 178 -8.57 6.44 -12.94
CA LEU A 178 -8.78 6.83 -11.55
C LEU A 178 -10.26 6.60 -11.17
N ARG A 179 -10.50 5.69 -10.21
CA ARG A 179 -11.83 5.32 -9.71
C ARG A 179 -12.24 6.14 -8.50
N ARG A 180 -11.32 6.31 -7.55
CA ARG A 180 -11.55 7.06 -6.31
C ARG A 180 -10.31 7.86 -5.95
N VAL A 181 -10.53 9.06 -5.42
CA VAL A 181 -9.49 9.86 -4.80
C VAL A 181 -10.03 10.46 -3.50
N CYS A 182 -9.20 10.39 -2.46
CA CYS A 182 -9.47 11.09 -1.21
C CYS A 182 -8.29 11.98 -0.85
N ALA A 183 -8.52 13.28 -0.80
CA ALA A 183 -7.58 14.26 -0.29
C ALA A 183 -7.52 14.18 1.25
N VAL A 184 -6.33 14.09 1.83
CA VAL A 184 -6.14 13.99 3.28
C VAL A 184 -5.43 15.23 3.80
N CYS A 185 -6.15 16.02 4.59
CA CYS A 185 -5.66 17.22 5.24
C CYS A 185 -5.20 16.91 6.66
N THR A 186 -4.11 17.55 7.10
CA THR A 186 -3.63 17.40 8.47
C THR A 186 -4.49 18.20 9.44
N LYS A 187 -4.96 19.39 9.00
CA LYS A 187 -5.86 20.27 9.75
C LYS A 187 -6.93 20.82 8.83
N ALA A 188 -8.09 21.13 9.41
CA ALA A 188 -9.19 21.76 8.68
C ALA A 188 -8.75 23.10 8.06
N GLY A 189 -9.09 23.30 6.77
CA GLY A 189 -8.72 24.51 6.03
C GLY A 189 -7.27 24.56 5.51
N GLU A 190 -6.45 23.57 5.79
CA GLU A 190 -5.12 23.45 5.20
C GLU A 190 -5.16 22.61 3.92
N PRO A 191 -4.23 22.83 2.96
CA PRO A 191 -4.11 21.98 1.78
C PRO A 191 -3.84 20.52 2.15
N ALA A 192 -4.36 19.60 1.32
CA ALA A 192 -4.10 18.18 1.50
C ALA A 192 -2.60 17.86 1.42
N ARG A 193 -2.15 17.00 2.31
CA ARG A 193 -0.75 16.55 2.39
C ARG A 193 -0.55 15.17 1.80
N ARG A 194 -1.62 14.37 1.71
CA ARG A 194 -1.64 13.00 1.19
C ARG A 194 -2.86 12.80 0.32
N TYR A 195 -2.75 11.85 -0.59
CA TYR A 195 -3.86 11.40 -1.43
C TYR A 195 -3.95 9.89 -1.41
N LEU A 196 -5.14 9.39 -1.12
CA LEU A 196 -5.50 8.00 -1.31
C LEU A 196 -6.08 7.89 -2.72
N LEU A 197 -5.52 7.01 -3.55
CA LEU A 197 -5.89 6.83 -4.95
C LEU A 197 -6.27 5.38 -5.20
N ALA A 198 -7.37 5.17 -5.90
CA ALA A 198 -7.76 3.84 -6.37
C ALA A 198 -7.94 3.87 -7.88
N PHE A 199 -7.25 2.96 -8.57
CA PHE A 199 -7.22 2.84 -10.02
C PHE A 199 -7.81 1.49 -10.46
N ARG A 200 -8.38 1.45 -11.68
CA ARG A 200 -8.87 0.23 -12.32
C ARG A 200 -8.55 0.24 -13.81
N LYS A 201 -8.59 -0.96 -14.43
CA LYS A 201 -8.28 -1.13 -15.87
C LYS A 201 -9.37 -0.60 -16.81
N ARG A 202 -10.62 -0.50 -16.35
CA ARG A 202 -11.76 -0.09 -17.20
C ARG A 202 -12.17 1.34 -16.93
N PRO A 203 -12.65 2.08 -17.94
CA PRO A 203 -13.17 3.43 -17.76
C PRO A 203 -14.25 3.50 -16.68
N CYS A 204 -14.22 4.52 -15.85
CA CYS A 204 -15.20 4.72 -14.78
C CYS A 204 -15.31 6.20 -14.39
N ARG A 205 -16.40 6.55 -13.74
CA ARG A 205 -16.54 7.87 -13.10
C ARG A 205 -15.67 7.90 -11.83
N CYS A 206 -14.82 8.92 -11.70
CA CYS A 206 -14.01 9.12 -10.50
C CYS A 206 -14.87 9.67 -9.35
N GLN A 207 -14.83 9.02 -8.20
CA GLN A 207 -15.39 9.51 -6.94
C GLN A 207 -14.32 10.32 -6.21
N ARG A 208 -14.64 11.59 -5.87
CA ARG A 208 -13.74 12.50 -5.15
C ARG A 208 -14.27 12.77 -3.76
N SER A 209 -13.39 12.74 -2.77
CA SER A 209 -13.70 13.03 -1.37
C SER A 209 -12.52 13.73 -0.70
N GLU A 210 -12.78 14.26 0.49
CA GLU A 210 -11.76 14.86 1.34
C GLU A 210 -12.01 14.42 2.78
N MET A 211 -10.96 14.31 3.57
CA MET A 211 -11.02 14.13 5.01
C MET A 211 -9.93 14.93 5.71
N THR A 212 -10.18 15.30 6.95
CA THR A 212 -9.16 15.87 7.85
C THR A 212 -8.84 14.87 8.95
N ILE A 213 -7.56 14.68 9.26
CA ILE A 213 -7.14 13.79 10.35
C ILE A 213 -7.83 14.23 11.65
N GLY A 214 -8.57 13.31 12.27
CA GLY A 214 -9.33 13.54 13.49
C GLY A 214 -10.75 14.08 13.30
N ASP A 215 -11.21 14.34 12.07
CA ASP A 215 -12.63 14.68 11.80
C ASP A 215 -13.53 13.43 11.91
N GLU A 216 -14.82 13.60 11.69
CA GLU A 216 -15.81 12.52 11.76
C GLU A 216 -15.55 11.46 10.68
N THR A 217 -15.23 11.88 9.45
CA THR A 217 -14.94 10.96 8.34
C THR A 217 -13.72 10.08 8.65
N TYR A 218 -12.64 10.68 9.18
CA TYR A 218 -11.47 9.97 9.63
C TYR A 218 -11.78 8.97 10.74
N ARG A 219 -12.55 9.42 11.76
CA ARG A 219 -12.93 8.54 12.89
C ARG A 219 -13.79 7.37 12.44
N LEU A 220 -14.76 7.61 11.55
CA LEU A 220 -15.58 6.54 10.98
C LEU A 220 -14.76 5.56 10.15
N LEU A 221 -13.79 6.06 9.37
CA LEU A 221 -12.91 5.22 8.56
C LEU A 221 -12.03 4.32 9.43
N THR A 222 -11.51 4.84 10.52
CA THR A 222 -10.51 4.15 11.36
C THR A 222 -11.09 3.51 12.63
N LYS A 223 -12.40 3.61 12.84
CA LYS A 223 -13.09 3.20 14.08
C LYS A 223 -12.85 1.76 14.51
N ASP A 224 -12.64 0.85 13.54
CA ASP A 224 -12.48 -0.58 13.80
C ASP A 224 -11.02 -0.96 14.10
N PHE A 225 -10.10 0.00 13.98
CA PHE A 225 -8.66 -0.20 14.15
C PHE A 225 -8.09 0.46 15.39
N TYR A 226 -8.30 1.76 15.58
CA TYR A 226 -7.75 2.47 16.73
C TYR A 226 -8.50 2.14 18.03
N LEU A 227 -7.72 2.09 19.11
CA LEU A 227 -8.20 1.90 20.50
C LEU A 227 -9.07 3.06 20.96
#